data_d72e584dd998d8f38d3365bde42a5ad4
#
_entry.id   d72e584dd998d8f38d3365bde42a5ad4
#
_cell.length_a   1.000
_cell.length_b   1.000
_cell.length_c   1.000
_cell.angle_alpha   90.00
_cell.angle_beta   90.00
_cell.angle_gamma   90.00
#
_symmetry.space_group_name_H-M   'P 1'
#
loop_
_entity.id
_entity.type
_entity.pdbx_description
1 polymer ?
#
loop_
_entity_poly.entity_id
_entity_poly.type
_entity_poly.pdbx_seq_one_letter_code
_entity_poly.pdbx_strand_id
1 'polypeptide(L)'
;MPRVFTGRVACQYDGMVDPRAGQPAAAEDLVDIAKLVTAYYTVRPDPGDPVQQVSFGTSGHRGSAFTATFNEDHILATTQAICEYRAAQGIDGPLYLGVDTHALSEPAQVSALEVLAANGVHVQTDARGGYTPTPAVSRAILAHNASAEGPRADGIVVTPSHNPPPDGGFKYNPPDGGPAGTDITREIQDRANELLADGLKGVRRIPYARALAADATGTFDFLGSYVSALDRVVDLAAIRDAGIHIGADPLGGASVAYWGEIGERYGLDLNVVNPHVDPTFRFMTLDWDGKIRMDCSSPYAMAGLIKRQHEFTVATGNDTDADRHGIVTPDAGLLNPNHYLAVAIDYLFRHRDGWPPHAAVGKTLVSSSMIDRGAEGLGRPLLEVPVGFKWFVPGLLNGSVAFGGEESAGASFLQRDGSVWTTDKDGIILALLASEITAVTGRSPSQLYSELAERYGAPAYARIDTAATREQKAALAKLSPERVTAGELAGEKITAALTTAPGNGAPIGGLKVVTASGWFAARPSGTEDVYKLYAESFRGPDELAAIQKQAQEIIAAAIG
;
A
#
# COMPACT_ATOMS: atom_id res chain seq x y z
N MET A 1 12.07 8.29 37.74
CA MET A 1 12.22 8.75 36.35
C MET A 1 12.06 7.53 35.46
N PRO A 2 11.01 7.41 34.67
CA PRO A 2 10.89 6.31 33.71
C PRO A 2 11.96 6.48 32.63
N ARG A 3 12.67 5.41 32.32
CA ARG A 3 13.63 5.38 31.21
C ARG A 3 12.85 5.57 29.91
N VAL A 4 13.03 6.71 29.28
CA VAL A 4 12.61 6.95 27.90
C VAL A 4 13.32 5.89 27.07
N PHE A 5 12.58 4.93 26.54
CA PHE A 5 13.08 4.01 25.52
C PHE A 5 13.29 4.83 24.24
N THR A 6 14.47 5.40 24.09
CA THR A 6 14.99 5.82 22.79
C THR A 6 15.39 4.54 22.04
N GLY A 7 14.41 3.76 21.67
CA GLY A 7 14.59 2.74 20.65
C GLY A 7 14.92 3.48 19.36
N ARG A 8 16.22 3.62 19.04
CA ARG A 8 16.60 3.89 17.66
C ARG A 8 15.84 2.88 16.83
N VAL A 9 14.99 3.37 15.92
CA VAL A 9 14.46 2.57 14.83
C VAL A 9 15.68 1.91 14.20
N ALA A 10 15.88 0.60 14.47
CA ALA A 10 16.93 -0.16 13.82
C ALA A 10 16.65 0.01 12.33
N CYS A 11 17.59 0.62 11.63
CA CYS A 11 17.42 1.03 10.24
C CYS A 11 17.04 -0.21 9.45
N GLN A 12 15.93 -0.18 8.76
CA GLN A 12 15.40 -1.27 7.93
C GLN A 12 16.37 -1.67 6.80
N TYR A 13 17.51 -0.97 6.69
CA TYR A 13 18.44 -0.97 5.56
C TYR A 13 19.90 -1.08 6.05
N ASP A 14 20.21 -2.15 6.81
CA ASP A 14 21.59 -2.46 7.21
C ASP A 14 22.39 -2.93 5.97
N GLY A 15 23.18 -2.01 5.42
CA GLY A 15 24.22 -2.36 4.46
C GLY A 15 24.53 -1.34 3.35
N MET A 16 23.58 -0.54 2.86
CA MET A 16 23.84 0.40 1.75
C MET A 16 22.91 1.64 1.79
N VAL A 17 22.90 2.37 2.89
CA VAL A 17 22.20 3.66 2.92
C VAL A 17 23.06 4.69 2.17
N ASP A 18 22.47 5.37 1.19
CA ASP A 18 23.14 6.46 0.47
C ASP A 18 23.56 7.56 1.46
N PRO A 19 24.80 8.09 1.37
CA PRO A 19 25.26 9.17 2.26
C PRO A 19 24.39 10.44 2.24
N ARG A 20 23.59 10.64 1.21
CA ARG A 20 22.67 11.78 1.07
C ARG A 20 21.24 11.47 1.57
N ALA A 21 20.97 10.26 2.06
CA ALA A 21 19.66 9.90 2.56
C ALA A 21 19.17 10.88 3.65
N GLY A 22 17.92 11.34 3.54
CA GLY A 22 17.33 12.35 4.42
C GLY A 22 17.75 13.79 4.13
N GLN A 23 18.59 14.03 3.11
CA GLN A 23 18.92 15.38 2.64
C GLN A 23 17.95 15.83 1.54
N PRO A 24 17.69 17.14 1.39
CA PRO A 24 16.89 17.67 0.30
C PRO A 24 17.44 17.24 -1.07
N ALA A 25 16.54 16.94 -2.00
CA ALA A 25 16.91 16.62 -3.39
C ALA A 25 17.58 17.83 -4.05
N ALA A 26 18.64 17.59 -4.83
CA ALA A 26 19.33 18.59 -5.63
C ALA A 26 18.78 18.62 -7.06
N ALA A 27 19.18 19.61 -7.85
CA ALA A 27 18.68 19.77 -9.23
C ALA A 27 18.98 18.54 -10.14
N GLU A 28 20.11 17.89 -9.89
CA GLU A 28 20.52 16.67 -10.63
C GLU A 28 19.70 15.42 -10.28
N ASP A 29 19.01 15.43 -9.13
CA ASP A 29 18.14 14.32 -8.72
C ASP A 29 16.75 14.42 -9.36
N LEU A 30 16.41 15.57 -9.95
CA LEU A 30 15.09 15.81 -10.52
C LEU A 30 14.93 15.18 -11.89
N VAL A 31 13.79 14.55 -12.11
CA VAL A 31 13.44 14.00 -13.42
C VAL A 31 13.13 15.13 -14.43
N ASP A 32 13.61 14.99 -15.66
CA ASP A 32 13.21 15.84 -16.79
C ASP A 32 11.84 15.36 -17.32
N ILE A 33 10.77 16.04 -16.89
CA ILE A 33 9.39 15.70 -17.24
C ILE A 33 9.17 15.69 -18.75
N ALA A 34 9.73 16.67 -19.49
CA ALA A 34 9.53 16.74 -20.92
C ALA A 34 10.13 15.54 -21.64
N LYS A 35 11.34 15.12 -21.24
CA LYS A 35 11.97 13.90 -21.78
C LYS A 35 11.21 12.64 -21.38
N LEU A 36 10.73 12.57 -20.13
CA LEU A 36 9.98 11.41 -19.63
C LEU A 36 8.68 11.20 -20.42
N VAL A 37 7.89 12.26 -20.60
CA VAL A 37 6.64 12.21 -21.37
C VAL A 37 6.93 11.93 -22.86
N THR A 38 8.01 12.51 -23.42
CA THR A 38 8.43 12.17 -24.78
C THR A 38 8.77 10.69 -24.91
N ALA A 39 9.53 10.14 -23.97
CA ALA A 39 9.88 8.72 -23.97
C ALA A 39 8.64 7.82 -23.87
N TYR A 40 7.63 8.22 -23.08
CA TYR A 40 6.36 7.48 -22.97
C TYR A 40 5.71 7.22 -24.34
N TYR A 41 5.72 8.21 -25.25
CA TYR A 41 5.12 8.12 -26.57
C TYR A 41 6.06 7.60 -27.66
N THR A 42 7.38 7.65 -27.48
CA THR A 42 8.36 7.39 -28.54
C THR A 42 9.20 6.13 -28.35
N VAL A 43 9.40 5.71 -27.11
CA VAL A 43 10.10 4.45 -26.81
C VAL A 43 9.09 3.31 -26.89
N ARG A 44 9.44 2.27 -27.66
CA ARG A 44 8.59 1.07 -27.82
C ARG A 44 9.19 -0.09 -27.06
N PRO A 45 8.38 -0.85 -26.29
CA PRO A 45 8.87 -2.06 -25.64
C PRO A 45 9.18 -3.15 -26.67
N ASP A 46 10.20 -3.96 -26.39
CA ASP A 46 10.44 -5.21 -27.11
C ASP A 46 9.62 -6.33 -26.45
N PRO A 47 8.57 -6.86 -27.12
CA PRO A 47 7.75 -7.94 -26.55
C PRO A 47 8.54 -9.25 -26.34
N GLY A 48 9.71 -9.39 -26.98
CA GLY A 48 10.59 -10.54 -26.79
C GLY A 48 11.44 -10.46 -25.52
N ASP A 49 11.57 -9.27 -24.92
CA ASP A 49 12.29 -9.08 -23.67
C ASP A 49 11.33 -9.20 -22.47
N PRO A 50 11.47 -10.23 -21.62
CA PRO A 50 10.59 -10.41 -20.46
C PRO A 50 10.60 -9.24 -19.46
N VAL A 51 11.66 -8.41 -19.43
CA VAL A 51 11.76 -7.24 -18.56
C VAL A 51 10.85 -6.11 -19.07
N GLN A 52 10.61 -6.05 -20.38
CA GLN A 52 9.81 -5.04 -21.04
C GLN A 52 8.34 -5.48 -21.28
N GLN A 53 7.95 -6.65 -20.79
CA GLN A 53 6.57 -7.12 -20.86
C GLN A 53 5.71 -6.48 -19.77
N VAL A 54 4.39 -6.48 -19.98
CA VAL A 54 3.43 -6.19 -18.89
C VAL A 54 3.60 -7.21 -17.79
N SER A 55 3.81 -6.75 -16.56
CA SER A 55 3.92 -7.60 -15.38
C SER A 55 3.16 -6.97 -14.22
N PHE A 56 2.08 -7.62 -13.80
CA PHE A 56 1.36 -7.22 -12.59
C PHE A 56 2.09 -7.81 -11.38
N GLY A 57 2.77 -6.96 -10.62
CA GLY A 57 3.37 -7.33 -9.34
C GLY A 57 2.31 -7.57 -8.26
N THR A 58 2.58 -7.12 -7.05
CA THR A 58 1.63 -7.27 -5.92
C THR A 58 0.33 -6.47 -6.13
N SER A 59 0.40 -5.32 -6.84
CA SER A 59 -0.73 -4.40 -6.98
C SER A 59 -0.66 -3.55 -8.26
N GLY A 60 -0.44 -4.17 -9.43
CA GLY A 60 -0.44 -3.46 -10.71
C GLY A 60 0.88 -3.51 -11.46
N HIS A 61 0.84 -3.14 -12.74
CA HIS A 61 2.02 -2.98 -13.58
C HIS A 61 2.72 -1.65 -13.27
N ARG A 62 4.04 -1.68 -13.09
CA ARG A 62 4.87 -0.49 -12.80
C ARG A 62 6.16 -0.53 -13.58
N GLY A 63 6.67 0.64 -13.91
CA GLY A 63 7.94 0.78 -14.60
C GLY A 63 8.23 2.21 -15.02
N SER A 64 9.26 2.42 -15.84
CA SER A 64 9.64 3.74 -16.35
C SER A 64 9.64 3.77 -17.87
N ALA A 65 9.26 4.91 -18.43
CA ALA A 65 9.30 5.12 -19.87
C ALA A 65 10.73 5.11 -20.43
N PHE A 66 11.71 5.48 -19.62
CA PHE A 66 13.11 5.48 -20.03
C PHE A 66 13.71 4.08 -20.24
N THR A 67 13.15 3.08 -19.57
CA THR A 67 13.61 1.68 -19.64
C THR A 67 12.70 0.78 -20.46
N ALA A 68 11.75 1.36 -21.21
CA ALA A 68 10.75 0.64 -22.00
C ALA A 68 9.90 -0.35 -21.17
N THR A 69 9.62 0.01 -19.88
CA THR A 69 8.84 -0.81 -18.97
C THR A 69 7.50 -0.18 -18.57
N PHE A 70 7.25 1.09 -18.99
CA PHE A 70 5.96 1.77 -18.81
C PHE A 70 5.79 2.84 -19.91
N ASN A 71 5.28 2.44 -21.06
CA ASN A 71 5.10 3.27 -22.25
C ASN A 71 3.65 3.20 -22.74
N GLU A 72 3.29 4.03 -23.71
CA GLU A 72 1.95 4.06 -24.28
C GLU A 72 1.45 2.68 -24.68
N ASP A 73 2.31 1.87 -25.33
CA ASP A 73 1.94 0.53 -25.82
C ASP A 73 1.48 -0.39 -24.70
N HIS A 74 2.13 -0.33 -23.52
CA HIS A 74 1.71 -1.10 -22.33
C HIS A 74 0.31 -0.71 -21.89
N ILE A 75 0.02 0.59 -21.85
CA ILE A 75 -1.28 1.11 -21.39
C ILE A 75 -2.38 0.77 -22.38
N LEU A 76 -2.11 0.90 -23.68
CA LEU A 76 -3.05 0.52 -24.73
C LEU A 76 -3.40 -0.97 -24.66
N ALA A 77 -2.37 -1.83 -24.55
CA ALA A 77 -2.54 -3.28 -24.46
C ALA A 77 -3.28 -3.69 -23.18
N THR A 78 -2.86 -3.17 -22.01
CA THR A 78 -3.45 -3.51 -20.71
C THR A 78 -4.91 -3.05 -20.63
N THR A 79 -5.19 -1.83 -21.12
CA THR A 79 -6.56 -1.31 -21.12
C THR A 79 -7.48 -2.11 -22.02
N GLN A 80 -7.00 -2.53 -23.21
CA GLN A 80 -7.77 -3.40 -24.10
C GLN A 80 -8.03 -4.76 -23.44
N ALA A 81 -7.02 -5.36 -22.78
CA ALA A 81 -7.17 -6.61 -22.06
C ALA A 81 -8.20 -6.49 -20.93
N ILE A 82 -8.23 -5.37 -20.19
CA ILE A 82 -9.27 -5.07 -19.17
C ILE A 82 -10.65 -4.98 -19.83
N CYS A 83 -10.79 -4.32 -20.98
CA CYS A 83 -12.07 -4.25 -21.68
C CYS A 83 -12.59 -5.64 -22.08
N GLU A 84 -11.69 -6.51 -22.56
CA GLU A 84 -12.03 -7.89 -22.92
C GLU A 84 -12.39 -8.74 -21.69
N TYR A 85 -11.63 -8.61 -20.60
CA TYR A 85 -11.93 -9.23 -19.32
C TYR A 85 -13.31 -8.81 -18.79
N ARG A 86 -13.61 -7.50 -18.76
CA ARG A 86 -14.92 -6.97 -18.34
C ARG A 86 -16.07 -7.57 -19.14
N ALA A 87 -15.91 -7.63 -20.47
CA ALA A 87 -16.92 -8.21 -21.36
C ALA A 87 -17.14 -9.71 -21.08
N ALA A 88 -16.05 -10.46 -20.82
CA ALA A 88 -16.12 -11.90 -20.50
C ALA A 88 -16.78 -12.15 -19.13
N GLN A 89 -16.58 -11.25 -18.16
CA GLN A 89 -17.15 -11.35 -16.81
C GLN A 89 -18.53 -10.69 -16.67
N GLY A 90 -19.08 -10.06 -17.74
CA GLY A 90 -20.35 -9.35 -17.67
C GLY A 90 -20.30 -8.12 -16.76
N ILE A 91 -19.13 -7.45 -16.68
CA ILE A 91 -18.97 -6.19 -15.94
C ILE A 91 -19.30 -5.05 -16.90
N ASP A 92 -20.51 -4.53 -16.82
CA ASP A 92 -21.09 -3.54 -17.75
C ASP A 92 -21.50 -2.21 -17.07
N GLY A 93 -21.23 -2.06 -15.78
CA GLY A 93 -21.39 -0.81 -15.04
C GLY A 93 -20.26 0.20 -15.30
N PRO A 94 -20.29 1.35 -14.60
CA PRO A 94 -19.27 2.37 -14.77
C PRO A 94 -17.89 1.89 -14.32
N LEU A 95 -16.85 2.29 -15.07
CA LEU A 95 -15.47 2.16 -14.68
C LEU A 95 -14.99 3.48 -14.09
N TYR A 96 -14.58 3.48 -12.82
CA TYR A 96 -14.02 4.64 -12.14
C TYR A 96 -12.52 4.74 -12.43
N LEU A 97 -12.09 5.85 -13.05
CA LEU A 97 -10.70 6.06 -13.48
C LEU A 97 -10.04 7.16 -12.64
N GLY A 98 -9.21 6.74 -11.67
CA GLY A 98 -8.43 7.63 -10.82
C GLY A 98 -6.98 7.78 -11.29
N VAL A 99 -6.35 8.91 -10.95
CA VAL A 99 -4.95 9.20 -11.26
C VAL A 99 -4.25 9.84 -10.07
N ASP A 100 -2.97 9.52 -9.89
CA ASP A 100 -2.11 10.20 -8.93
C ASP A 100 -1.28 11.32 -9.59
N THR A 101 -0.35 11.88 -8.85
CA THR A 101 0.43 13.07 -9.23
C THR A 101 1.73 12.77 -9.97
N HIS A 102 2.06 11.51 -10.28
CA HIS A 102 3.23 11.18 -11.08
C HIS A 102 3.10 11.68 -12.52
N ALA A 103 4.21 12.10 -13.10
CA ALA A 103 4.24 12.71 -14.44
C ALA A 103 3.71 11.79 -15.57
N LEU A 104 3.80 10.47 -15.41
CA LEU A 104 3.28 9.50 -16.38
C LEU A 104 1.80 9.16 -16.17
N SER A 105 1.20 9.56 -15.06
CA SER A 105 -0.19 9.20 -14.74
C SER A 105 -1.19 9.87 -15.69
N GLU A 106 -1.01 11.14 -15.99
CA GLU A 106 -1.88 11.86 -16.92
C GLU A 106 -1.77 11.34 -18.37
N PRO A 107 -0.57 11.15 -18.97
CA PRO A 107 -0.44 10.49 -20.28
C PRO A 107 -1.06 9.09 -20.34
N ALA A 108 -0.91 8.30 -19.26
CA ALA A 108 -1.50 6.96 -19.20
C ALA A 108 -3.02 7.00 -19.09
N GLN A 109 -3.60 7.96 -18.33
CA GLN A 109 -5.04 8.20 -18.29
C GLN A 109 -5.60 8.54 -19.69
N VAL A 110 -4.91 9.42 -20.42
CA VAL A 110 -5.29 9.79 -21.80
C VAL A 110 -5.36 8.54 -22.68
N SER A 111 -4.28 7.75 -22.71
CA SER A 111 -4.21 6.53 -23.54
C SER A 111 -5.26 5.50 -23.11
N ALA A 112 -5.52 5.35 -21.82
CA ALA A 112 -6.55 4.45 -21.32
C ALA A 112 -7.96 4.91 -21.73
N LEU A 113 -8.26 6.20 -21.60
CA LEU A 113 -9.58 6.74 -21.97
C LEU A 113 -9.90 6.56 -23.44
N GLU A 114 -8.90 6.71 -24.34
CA GLU A 114 -9.05 6.47 -25.77
C GLU A 114 -9.47 5.04 -26.09
N VAL A 115 -8.91 4.05 -25.35
CA VAL A 115 -9.24 2.64 -25.53
C VAL A 115 -10.59 2.31 -24.88
N LEU A 116 -10.84 2.77 -23.66
CA LEU A 116 -12.09 2.54 -22.93
C LEU A 116 -13.29 3.05 -23.73
N ALA A 117 -13.21 4.30 -24.20
CA ALA A 117 -14.26 4.92 -25.02
C ALA A 117 -14.48 4.19 -26.35
N ALA A 118 -13.39 3.73 -27.00
CA ALA A 118 -13.49 2.96 -28.25
C ALA A 118 -14.14 1.58 -28.06
N ASN A 119 -14.10 1.03 -26.84
CA ASN A 119 -14.75 -0.22 -26.48
C ASN A 119 -16.15 -0.02 -25.87
N GLY A 120 -16.64 1.23 -25.80
CA GLY A 120 -17.99 1.55 -25.29
C GLY A 120 -18.12 1.41 -23.77
N VAL A 121 -16.99 1.44 -23.03
CA VAL A 121 -16.99 1.39 -21.57
C VAL A 121 -17.47 2.72 -21.01
N HIS A 122 -18.44 2.69 -20.09
CA HIS A 122 -18.87 3.89 -19.35
C HIS A 122 -17.79 4.27 -18.33
N VAL A 123 -17.05 5.36 -18.60
CA VAL A 123 -15.95 5.82 -17.75
C VAL A 123 -16.38 7.01 -16.90
N GLN A 124 -15.98 7.03 -15.63
CA GLN A 124 -16.13 8.15 -14.71
C GLN A 124 -14.75 8.67 -14.31
N THR A 125 -14.42 9.88 -14.78
CA THR A 125 -13.20 10.61 -14.37
C THR A 125 -13.54 11.63 -13.28
N ASP A 126 -12.51 12.25 -12.66
CA ASP A 126 -12.76 13.24 -11.60
C ASP A 126 -13.50 14.49 -12.14
N ALA A 127 -14.62 14.85 -11.49
CA ALA A 127 -15.44 15.99 -11.88
C ALA A 127 -14.74 17.36 -11.70
N ARG A 128 -13.70 17.41 -10.87
CA ARG A 128 -12.93 18.63 -10.59
C ARG A 128 -11.67 18.72 -11.46
N GLY A 129 -11.38 17.68 -12.28
CA GLY A 129 -10.17 17.58 -13.06
C GLY A 129 -8.90 17.45 -12.19
N GLY A 130 -9.05 16.91 -10.99
CA GLY A 130 -7.98 16.73 -10.01
C GLY A 130 -7.45 15.30 -9.95
N TYR A 131 -6.71 15.03 -8.89
CA TYR A 131 -6.13 13.72 -8.62
C TYR A 131 -7.01 12.91 -7.68
N THR A 132 -6.95 11.58 -7.79
CA THR A 132 -7.85 10.68 -7.06
C THR A 132 -7.06 9.62 -6.29
N PRO A 133 -7.10 9.61 -4.95
CA PRO A 133 -6.52 8.56 -4.12
C PRO A 133 -7.10 7.18 -4.43
N THR A 134 -6.28 6.13 -4.32
CA THR A 134 -6.71 4.73 -4.45
C THR A 134 -7.94 4.41 -3.59
N PRO A 135 -8.01 4.78 -2.28
CA PRO A 135 -9.20 4.51 -1.47
C PRO A 135 -10.47 5.23 -1.95
N ALA A 136 -10.35 6.39 -2.59
CA ALA A 136 -11.52 7.07 -3.12
C ALA A 136 -12.14 6.32 -4.31
N VAL A 137 -11.32 5.69 -5.16
CA VAL A 137 -11.80 4.80 -6.23
C VAL A 137 -12.44 3.54 -5.64
N SER A 138 -11.78 2.87 -4.68
CA SER A 138 -12.35 1.71 -3.98
C SER A 138 -13.70 2.04 -3.37
N ARG A 139 -13.81 3.18 -2.68
CA ARG A 139 -15.07 3.64 -2.07
C ARG A 139 -16.16 3.90 -3.10
N ALA A 140 -15.84 4.51 -4.23
CA ALA A 140 -16.81 4.79 -5.32
C ALA A 140 -17.36 3.48 -5.91
N ILE A 141 -16.50 2.50 -6.17
CA ILE A 141 -16.89 1.15 -6.63
C ILE A 141 -17.86 0.51 -5.64
N LEU A 142 -17.48 0.45 -4.36
CA LEU A 142 -18.29 -0.18 -3.32
C LEU A 142 -19.63 0.55 -3.11
N ALA A 143 -19.64 1.88 -3.11
CA ALA A 143 -20.85 2.67 -2.97
C ALA A 143 -21.84 2.42 -4.12
N HIS A 144 -21.34 2.31 -5.35
CA HIS A 144 -22.15 1.95 -6.52
C HIS A 144 -22.70 0.52 -6.39
N ASN A 145 -21.81 -0.43 -6.04
CA ASN A 145 -22.14 -1.85 -6.00
C ASN A 145 -22.93 -2.28 -4.74
N ALA A 146 -23.08 -1.39 -3.74
CA ALA A 146 -23.93 -1.63 -2.58
C ALA A 146 -25.41 -1.75 -2.94
N SER A 147 -25.84 -1.14 -4.05
CA SER A 147 -27.15 -1.39 -4.65
C SER A 147 -27.15 -2.78 -5.29
N ALA A 148 -28.00 -3.67 -4.81
CA ALA A 148 -28.09 -5.06 -5.29
C ALA A 148 -28.62 -5.17 -6.73
N GLU A 149 -29.18 -4.09 -7.29
CA GLU A 149 -29.80 -4.06 -8.60
C GLU A 149 -29.02 -3.17 -9.55
N GLY A 150 -28.49 -3.75 -10.63
CA GLY A 150 -27.86 -3.01 -11.71
C GLY A 150 -26.48 -3.52 -12.11
N PRO A 151 -25.91 -2.91 -13.17
CA PRO A 151 -24.59 -3.25 -13.68
C PRO A 151 -23.50 -2.97 -12.66
N ARG A 152 -22.54 -3.91 -12.52
CA ARG A 152 -21.44 -3.80 -11.54
C ARG A 152 -20.37 -2.82 -12.03
N ALA A 153 -19.98 -1.92 -11.13
CA ALA A 153 -18.87 -1.01 -11.34
C ALA A 153 -17.54 -1.66 -10.97
N ASP A 154 -16.46 -1.18 -11.58
CA ASP A 154 -15.07 -1.50 -11.29
C ASP A 154 -14.19 -0.24 -11.47
N GLY A 155 -12.86 -0.37 -11.41
CA GLY A 155 -12.00 0.81 -11.53
C GLY A 155 -10.58 0.53 -11.99
N ILE A 156 -9.96 1.61 -12.43
CA ILE A 156 -8.53 1.68 -12.73
C ILE A 156 -7.94 2.82 -11.91
N VAL A 157 -6.78 2.59 -11.29
CA VAL A 157 -6.00 3.63 -10.63
C VAL A 157 -4.64 3.72 -11.31
N VAL A 158 -4.37 4.88 -11.91
CA VAL A 158 -3.10 5.14 -12.58
C VAL A 158 -2.13 5.73 -11.56
N THR A 159 -1.26 4.90 -11.03
CA THR A 159 -0.33 5.24 -9.95
C THR A 159 0.79 4.21 -9.80
N PRO A 160 2.05 4.62 -9.62
CA PRO A 160 3.12 3.74 -9.16
C PRO A 160 3.25 3.75 -7.61
N SER A 161 2.30 4.32 -6.85
CA SER A 161 2.36 4.51 -5.40
C SER A 161 3.60 5.35 -5.00
N HIS A 162 4.37 4.95 -4.02
CA HIS A 162 5.56 5.66 -3.50
C HIS A 162 6.83 5.55 -4.37
N ASN A 163 6.74 5.02 -5.58
CA ASN A 163 7.90 4.84 -6.46
C ASN A 163 8.53 6.19 -6.87
N PRO A 164 9.80 6.20 -7.36
CA PRO A 164 10.46 7.42 -7.83
C PRO A 164 9.69 8.17 -8.93
N PRO A 165 9.90 9.49 -9.07
CA PRO A 165 9.20 10.35 -10.03
C PRO A 165 9.21 9.90 -11.50
N PRO A 166 10.25 9.19 -12.03
CA PRO A 166 10.23 8.72 -13.43
C PRO A 166 9.37 7.48 -13.65
N ASP A 167 8.80 6.90 -12.59
CA ASP A 167 7.97 5.70 -12.73
C ASP A 167 6.50 6.06 -13.02
N GLY A 168 5.82 5.13 -13.68
CA GLY A 168 4.38 5.09 -13.81
C GLY A 168 3.82 3.76 -13.31
N GLY A 169 2.52 3.71 -13.08
CA GLY A 169 1.85 2.50 -12.63
C GLY A 169 0.39 2.44 -13.07
N PHE A 170 -0.15 1.22 -13.16
CA PHE A 170 -1.49 0.97 -13.64
C PHE A 170 -2.11 -0.21 -12.88
N LYS A 171 -3.12 0.07 -12.07
CA LYS A 171 -3.81 -0.89 -11.20
C LYS A 171 -5.23 -1.11 -11.70
N TYR A 172 -5.75 -2.34 -11.52
CA TYR A 172 -7.15 -2.67 -11.74
C TYR A 172 -7.80 -3.12 -10.45
N ASN A 173 -8.95 -2.53 -10.15
CA ASN A 173 -9.80 -2.87 -9.01
C ASN A 173 -11.12 -3.45 -9.52
N PRO A 174 -11.38 -4.75 -9.37
CA PRO A 174 -12.62 -5.42 -9.77
C PRO A 174 -13.83 -4.95 -8.95
N PRO A 175 -15.05 -5.46 -9.22
CA PRO A 175 -16.28 -5.01 -8.55
C PRO A 175 -16.32 -5.14 -7.04
N ASP A 176 -15.40 -5.87 -6.43
CA ASP A 176 -15.21 -5.92 -4.98
C ASP A 176 -14.46 -4.70 -4.41
N GLY A 177 -13.99 -3.79 -5.27
CA GLY A 177 -13.33 -2.53 -4.92
C GLY A 177 -11.89 -2.68 -4.44
N GLY A 178 -11.39 -3.89 -4.24
CA GLY A 178 -10.03 -4.15 -3.76
C GLY A 178 -9.02 -4.34 -4.89
N PRO A 179 -7.76 -4.63 -4.56
CA PRO A 179 -6.75 -4.99 -5.56
C PRO A 179 -7.10 -6.32 -6.23
N ALA A 180 -7.00 -6.38 -7.55
CA ALA A 180 -7.32 -7.59 -8.31
C ALA A 180 -6.55 -8.84 -7.84
N GLY A 181 -7.23 -9.96 -7.77
CA GLY A 181 -6.65 -11.27 -7.46
C GLY A 181 -5.62 -11.73 -8.49
N THR A 182 -4.80 -12.72 -8.12
CA THR A 182 -3.71 -13.20 -8.99
C THR A 182 -4.21 -13.85 -10.28
N ASP A 183 -5.37 -14.48 -10.24
CA ASP A 183 -6.08 -15.04 -11.38
C ASP A 183 -6.47 -13.95 -12.37
N ILE A 184 -7.11 -12.90 -11.90
CA ILE A 184 -7.52 -11.74 -12.70
C ILE A 184 -6.31 -11.03 -13.30
N THR A 185 -5.30 -10.72 -12.46
CA THR A 185 -4.11 -10.01 -12.95
C THR A 185 -3.32 -10.83 -13.96
N ARG A 186 -3.29 -12.17 -13.82
CA ARG A 186 -2.64 -13.05 -14.79
C ARG A 186 -3.38 -13.05 -16.13
N GLU A 187 -4.71 -13.19 -16.12
CA GLU A 187 -5.52 -13.16 -17.34
C GLU A 187 -5.31 -11.86 -18.11
N ILE A 188 -5.38 -10.71 -17.41
CA ILE A 188 -5.16 -9.39 -18.03
C ILE A 188 -3.71 -9.26 -18.54
N GLN A 189 -2.72 -9.69 -17.78
CA GLN A 189 -1.31 -9.63 -18.12
C GLN A 189 -1.00 -10.47 -19.37
N ASP A 190 -1.44 -11.73 -19.38
CA ASP A 190 -1.18 -12.66 -20.48
C ASP A 190 -1.80 -12.11 -21.77
N ARG A 191 -3.05 -11.62 -21.69
CA ARG A 191 -3.72 -11.01 -22.85
C ARG A 191 -3.07 -9.71 -23.31
N ALA A 192 -2.61 -8.85 -22.41
CA ALA A 192 -1.89 -7.64 -22.75
C ALA A 192 -0.58 -7.95 -23.47
N ASN A 193 0.15 -8.96 -23.02
CA ASN A 193 1.40 -9.39 -23.66
C ASN A 193 1.18 -10.01 -25.05
N GLU A 194 0.07 -10.75 -25.26
CA GLU A 194 -0.34 -11.20 -26.60
C GLU A 194 -0.59 -10.00 -27.56
N LEU A 195 -1.30 -8.96 -27.07
CA LEU A 195 -1.57 -7.76 -27.84
C LEU A 195 -0.28 -7.00 -28.20
N LEU A 196 0.68 -6.91 -27.25
CA LEU A 196 2.00 -6.32 -27.51
C LEU A 196 2.75 -7.12 -28.57
N ALA A 197 2.80 -8.44 -28.46
CA ALA A 197 3.50 -9.32 -29.40
C ALA A 197 2.91 -9.25 -30.83
N ASP A 198 1.59 -9.00 -30.94
CA ASP A 198 0.92 -8.81 -32.26
C ASP A 198 0.96 -7.36 -32.76
N GLY A 199 1.74 -6.49 -32.14
CA GLY A 199 1.91 -5.09 -32.54
C GLY A 199 0.62 -4.27 -32.37
N LEU A 200 -0.14 -4.53 -31.33
CA LEU A 200 -1.36 -3.84 -30.92
C LEU A 200 -2.53 -3.90 -31.94
N LYS A 201 -2.51 -4.83 -32.89
CA LYS A 201 -3.54 -4.93 -33.95
C LYS A 201 -4.95 -5.18 -33.42
N GLY A 202 -5.08 -5.79 -32.23
CA GLY A 202 -6.37 -6.03 -31.55
C GLY A 202 -6.88 -4.84 -30.74
N VAL A 203 -6.07 -3.81 -30.54
CA VAL A 203 -6.44 -2.65 -29.70
C VAL A 203 -7.37 -1.71 -30.47
N ARG A 204 -8.53 -1.40 -29.87
CA ARG A 204 -9.45 -0.36 -30.36
C ARG A 204 -9.10 0.95 -29.69
N ARG A 205 -8.96 2.01 -30.50
CA ARG A 205 -8.61 3.35 -30.03
C ARG A 205 -9.33 4.42 -30.81
N ILE A 206 -9.79 5.47 -30.15
CA ILE A 206 -10.29 6.70 -30.77
C ILE A 206 -9.48 7.91 -30.28
N PRO A 207 -9.35 9.00 -31.05
CA PRO A 207 -8.63 10.18 -30.58
C PRO A 207 -9.18 10.74 -29.27
N TYR A 208 -8.32 11.22 -28.39
CA TYR A 208 -8.65 11.71 -27.03
C TYR A 208 -9.81 12.72 -27.00
N ALA A 209 -9.80 13.73 -27.92
CA ALA A 209 -10.89 14.70 -28.01
C ALA A 209 -12.25 14.05 -28.29
N ARG A 210 -12.29 12.93 -29.03
CA ARG A 210 -13.51 12.17 -29.27
C ARG A 210 -13.87 11.29 -28.07
N ALA A 211 -12.86 10.75 -27.38
CA ALA A 211 -13.07 9.97 -26.17
C ALA A 211 -13.69 10.83 -25.06
N LEU A 212 -13.18 12.06 -24.85
CA LEU A 212 -13.75 13.02 -23.91
C LEU A 212 -15.19 13.44 -24.24
N ALA A 213 -15.53 13.53 -25.52
CA ALA A 213 -16.87 13.94 -25.98
C ALA A 213 -17.83 12.75 -26.17
N ALA A 214 -17.40 11.53 -25.85
CA ALA A 214 -18.25 10.36 -25.99
C ALA A 214 -19.33 10.31 -24.90
N ASP A 215 -20.55 9.91 -25.24
CA ASP A 215 -21.65 9.76 -24.29
C ASP A 215 -21.33 8.78 -23.13
N ALA A 216 -20.38 7.87 -23.36
CA ALA A 216 -19.91 6.93 -22.37
C ALA A 216 -18.88 7.53 -21.39
N THR A 217 -18.39 8.74 -21.62
CA THR A 217 -17.42 9.42 -20.74
C THR A 217 -18.15 10.44 -19.88
N GLY A 218 -18.22 10.15 -18.58
CA GLY A 218 -18.81 11.03 -17.58
C GLY A 218 -17.80 11.46 -16.52
N THR A 219 -18.30 12.15 -15.52
CA THR A 219 -17.51 12.62 -14.38
C THR A 219 -18.16 12.24 -13.05
N PHE A 220 -17.33 12.01 -12.02
CA PHE A 220 -17.76 11.69 -10.66
C PHE A 220 -17.00 12.56 -9.65
N ASP A 221 -17.69 13.11 -8.65
CA ASP A 221 -17.05 13.88 -7.57
C ASP A 221 -16.45 12.92 -6.52
N PHE A 222 -15.26 12.39 -6.82
CA PHE A 222 -14.54 11.48 -5.90
C PHE A 222 -14.26 12.15 -4.56
N LEU A 223 -13.77 13.39 -4.58
CA LEU A 223 -13.40 14.13 -3.37
C LEU A 223 -14.62 14.37 -2.48
N GLY A 224 -15.68 14.96 -3.01
CA GLY A 224 -16.89 15.24 -2.24
C GLY A 224 -17.57 13.97 -1.71
N SER A 225 -17.64 12.91 -2.54
CA SER A 225 -18.21 11.62 -2.15
C SER A 225 -17.42 10.96 -1.02
N TYR A 226 -16.09 10.93 -1.11
CA TYR A 226 -15.22 10.33 -0.12
C TYR A 226 -15.24 11.12 1.20
N VAL A 227 -14.95 12.43 1.14
CA VAL A 227 -14.85 13.28 2.32
C VAL A 227 -16.15 13.34 3.10
N SER A 228 -17.32 13.44 2.40
CA SER A 228 -18.62 13.50 3.07
C SER A 228 -19.00 12.26 3.88
N ALA A 229 -18.32 11.14 3.67
CA ALA A 229 -18.61 9.88 4.33
C ALA A 229 -17.63 9.52 5.47
N LEU A 230 -16.59 10.33 5.68
CA LEU A 230 -15.52 10.02 6.65
C LEU A 230 -16.00 9.90 8.10
N ASP A 231 -17.06 10.62 8.49
CA ASP A 231 -17.66 10.53 9.83
C ASP A 231 -18.28 9.16 10.15
N ARG A 232 -18.51 8.34 9.13
CA ARG A 232 -18.97 6.96 9.30
C ARG A 232 -17.85 6.03 9.78
N VAL A 233 -16.58 6.39 9.56
CA VAL A 233 -15.42 5.53 9.84
C VAL A 233 -14.53 6.08 10.95
N VAL A 234 -14.38 7.41 11.03
CA VAL A 234 -13.58 8.11 12.05
C VAL A 234 -14.45 9.07 12.85
N ASP A 235 -14.17 9.22 14.16
CA ASP A 235 -14.86 10.18 15.01
C ASP A 235 -14.25 11.58 14.89
N LEU A 236 -14.61 12.26 13.80
CA LEU A 236 -14.12 13.60 13.47
C LEU A 236 -14.61 14.67 14.46
N ALA A 237 -15.75 14.43 15.13
CA ALA A 237 -16.25 15.31 16.18
C ALA A 237 -15.34 15.27 17.42
N ALA A 238 -14.90 14.08 17.83
CA ALA A 238 -13.95 13.95 18.94
C ALA A 238 -12.63 14.66 18.65
N ILE A 239 -12.13 14.56 17.42
CA ILE A 239 -10.88 15.24 16.99
C ILE A 239 -11.05 16.76 17.10
N ARG A 240 -12.12 17.31 16.53
CA ARG A 240 -12.43 18.76 16.57
C ARG A 240 -12.58 19.25 18.00
N ASP A 241 -13.41 18.58 18.80
CA ASP A 241 -13.78 19.02 20.14
C ASP A 241 -12.59 18.96 21.12
N ALA A 242 -11.64 18.05 20.87
CA ALA A 242 -10.38 17.98 21.61
C ALA A 242 -9.33 19.01 21.14
N GLY A 243 -9.58 19.73 20.04
CA GLY A 243 -8.64 20.72 19.50
C GLY A 243 -7.31 20.12 19.06
N ILE A 244 -7.34 18.94 18.44
CA ILE A 244 -6.10 18.30 17.94
C ILE A 244 -5.54 19.11 16.79
N HIS A 245 -4.33 19.64 16.94
CA HIS A 245 -3.59 20.32 15.87
C HIS A 245 -2.90 19.29 14.98
N ILE A 246 -3.37 19.15 13.74
CA ILE A 246 -2.94 18.10 12.79
C ILE A 246 -2.01 18.70 11.74
N GLY A 247 -0.83 18.08 11.55
CA GLY A 247 0.02 18.32 10.40
C GLY A 247 -0.15 17.20 9.37
N ALA A 248 -0.79 17.49 8.23
CA ALA A 248 -0.98 16.51 7.17
C ALA A 248 -0.01 16.76 6.02
N ASP A 249 0.86 15.79 5.72
CA ASP A 249 1.78 15.83 4.58
C ASP A 249 1.37 14.78 3.54
N PRO A 250 0.70 15.18 2.47
CA PRO A 250 0.34 14.28 1.38
C PRO A 250 1.54 13.87 0.51
N LEU A 251 2.75 14.27 0.86
CA LEU A 251 3.98 14.07 0.07
C LEU A 251 3.79 14.46 -1.42
N GLY A 252 2.97 15.50 -1.67
CA GLY A 252 2.64 15.97 -3.02
C GLY A 252 1.75 15.02 -3.83
N GLY A 253 1.10 14.06 -3.17
CA GLY A 253 0.26 13.05 -3.79
C GLY A 253 -1.19 13.47 -4.01
N ALA A 254 -2.02 12.53 -4.43
CA ALA A 254 -3.43 12.73 -4.80
C ALA A 254 -4.30 13.22 -3.63
N SER A 255 -3.86 13.04 -2.38
CA SER A 255 -4.62 13.49 -1.20
C SER A 255 -4.45 14.98 -0.85
N VAL A 256 -3.65 15.77 -1.60
CA VAL A 256 -3.45 17.21 -1.33
C VAL A 256 -4.78 17.96 -1.16
N ALA A 257 -5.68 17.85 -2.15
CA ALA A 257 -6.96 18.53 -2.10
C ALA A 257 -7.91 17.93 -1.04
N TYR A 258 -7.79 16.64 -0.76
CA TYR A 258 -8.62 15.94 0.22
C TYR A 258 -8.36 16.45 1.64
N TRP A 259 -7.11 16.65 2.02
CA TRP A 259 -6.77 17.18 3.35
C TRP A 259 -7.32 18.57 3.59
N GLY A 260 -7.29 19.46 2.57
CA GLY A 260 -7.89 20.78 2.67
C GLY A 260 -9.42 20.72 2.90
N GLU A 261 -10.13 19.93 2.09
CA GLU A 261 -11.57 19.73 2.23
C GLU A 261 -11.97 19.07 3.56
N ILE A 262 -11.16 18.10 4.05
CA ILE A 262 -11.38 17.46 5.36
C ILE A 262 -11.31 18.50 6.48
N GLY A 263 -10.27 19.33 6.49
CA GLY A 263 -10.10 20.39 7.48
C GLY A 263 -11.26 21.37 7.48
N GLU A 264 -11.66 21.87 6.31
CA GLU A 264 -12.73 22.84 6.15
C GLU A 264 -14.10 22.24 6.53
N ARG A 265 -14.43 21.08 5.96
CA ARG A 265 -15.75 20.45 6.13
C ARG A 265 -16.05 20.06 7.57
N TYR A 266 -15.07 19.54 8.29
CA TYR A 266 -15.25 19.05 9.65
C TYR A 266 -14.77 20.04 10.73
N GLY A 267 -14.26 21.21 10.31
CA GLY A 267 -13.79 22.26 11.22
C GLY A 267 -12.60 21.80 12.06
N LEU A 268 -11.66 21.03 11.46
CA LEU A 268 -10.47 20.53 12.14
C LEU A 268 -9.37 21.60 12.10
N ASP A 269 -8.59 21.68 13.18
CA ASP A 269 -7.34 22.44 13.20
C ASP A 269 -6.25 21.66 12.45
N LEU A 270 -6.23 21.84 11.11
CA LEU A 270 -5.43 21.05 10.18
C LEU A 270 -4.58 21.93 9.29
N ASN A 271 -3.29 21.64 9.23
CA ASN A 271 -2.32 22.26 8.34
C ASN A 271 -1.83 21.25 7.30
N VAL A 272 -2.03 21.55 6.01
CA VAL A 272 -1.45 20.77 4.91
C VAL A 272 0.00 21.23 4.71
N VAL A 273 0.96 20.36 5.01
CA VAL A 273 2.40 20.72 5.11
C VAL A 273 3.01 20.99 3.74
N ASN A 274 2.71 20.15 2.73
CA ASN A 274 3.13 20.33 1.35
C ASN A 274 1.89 20.47 0.44
N PRO A 275 1.30 21.68 0.33
CA PRO A 275 0.00 21.87 -0.32
C PRO A 275 0.08 21.93 -1.85
N HIS A 276 1.24 21.80 -2.44
CA HIS A 276 1.44 21.94 -3.88
C HIS A 276 1.83 20.61 -4.52
N VAL A 277 1.18 20.30 -5.65
CA VAL A 277 1.59 19.19 -6.50
C VAL A 277 2.73 19.64 -7.42
N ASP A 278 3.82 18.89 -7.41
CA ASP A 278 4.96 19.05 -8.32
C ASP A 278 5.41 17.65 -8.76
N PRO A 279 5.20 17.25 -10.03
CA PRO A 279 5.55 15.91 -10.49
C PRO A 279 7.06 15.60 -10.51
N THR A 280 7.92 16.57 -10.20
CA THR A 280 9.34 16.30 -9.91
C THR A 280 9.59 15.95 -8.45
N PHE A 281 8.62 16.21 -7.57
CA PHE A 281 8.69 16.02 -6.12
C PHE A 281 9.94 16.65 -5.47
N ARG A 282 10.37 17.81 -6.00
CA ARG A 282 11.62 18.51 -5.58
C ARG A 282 11.67 18.89 -4.10
N PHE A 283 10.53 18.97 -3.42
CA PHE A 283 10.45 19.31 -2.00
C PHE A 283 10.76 18.12 -1.08
N MET A 284 10.85 16.92 -1.66
CA MET A 284 11.17 15.69 -0.91
C MET A 284 12.65 15.63 -0.54
N THR A 285 12.93 14.90 0.53
CA THR A 285 14.27 14.42 0.86
C THR A 285 14.54 13.09 0.16
N LEU A 286 15.82 12.82 -0.12
CA LEU A 286 16.24 11.56 -0.73
C LEU A 286 16.01 10.41 0.26
N ASP A 287 15.50 9.31 -0.24
CA ASP A 287 15.30 8.10 0.53
C ASP A 287 16.61 7.30 0.71
N TRP A 288 16.53 6.16 1.36
CA TRP A 288 17.68 5.31 1.71
C TRP A 288 18.59 4.97 0.53
N ASP A 289 18.05 4.89 -0.69
CA ASP A 289 18.78 4.56 -1.94
C ASP A 289 19.26 5.80 -2.72
N GLY A 290 19.20 6.99 -2.12
CA GLY A 290 19.59 8.25 -2.74
C GLY A 290 18.63 8.75 -3.83
N LYS A 291 17.42 8.18 -3.92
CA LYS A 291 16.37 8.60 -4.87
C LYS A 291 15.24 9.32 -4.13
N ILE A 292 14.50 10.13 -4.88
CA ILE A 292 13.22 10.67 -4.40
C ILE A 292 12.22 9.49 -4.36
N ARG A 293 11.63 9.23 -3.18
CA ARG A 293 10.52 8.31 -2.99
C ARG A 293 9.50 8.93 -2.05
N MET A 294 8.23 8.72 -2.30
CA MET A 294 7.16 9.24 -1.45
C MET A 294 6.69 8.17 -0.45
N ASP A 295 7.67 7.48 0.17
CA ASP A 295 7.40 6.43 1.15
C ASP A 295 7.17 7.02 2.55
N CYS A 296 5.92 7.12 2.97
CA CYS A 296 5.55 7.67 4.27
C CYS A 296 5.95 6.77 5.47
N SER A 297 6.47 5.57 5.23
CA SER A 297 7.06 4.71 6.27
C SER A 297 8.57 4.89 6.43
N SER A 298 9.23 5.59 5.49
CA SER A 298 10.67 5.84 5.53
C SER A 298 11.03 7.08 6.35
N PRO A 299 11.94 6.95 7.34
CA PRO A 299 12.41 8.12 8.10
C PRO A 299 13.21 9.10 7.23
N TYR A 300 13.76 8.66 6.12
CA TYR A 300 14.50 9.51 5.19
C TYR A 300 13.55 10.33 4.31
N ALA A 301 12.55 9.70 3.71
CA ALA A 301 11.52 10.40 2.94
C ALA A 301 10.72 11.37 3.82
N MET A 302 10.43 10.97 5.07
CA MET A 302 9.68 11.76 6.06
C MET A 302 10.53 12.75 6.85
N ALA A 303 11.84 12.91 6.54
CA ALA A 303 12.75 13.74 7.32
C ALA A 303 12.28 15.21 7.43
N GLY A 304 11.60 15.73 6.41
CA GLY A 304 11.01 17.07 6.42
C GLY A 304 9.93 17.21 7.49
N LEU A 305 8.99 16.28 7.57
CA LEU A 305 7.90 16.27 8.55
C LEU A 305 8.41 15.97 9.97
N ILE A 306 9.35 15.01 10.10
CA ILE A 306 9.96 14.67 11.41
C ILE A 306 10.62 15.87 12.05
N LYS A 307 11.30 16.74 11.28
CA LYS A 307 11.90 18.00 11.80
C LYS A 307 10.87 18.95 12.40
N ARG A 308 9.62 18.85 11.98
CA ARG A 308 8.49 19.68 12.42
C ARG A 308 7.58 18.98 13.45
N GLN A 309 7.97 17.81 13.96
CA GLN A 309 7.14 16.99 14.85
C GLN A 309 6.57 17.73 16.05
N HIS A 310 7.28 18.72 16.58
CA HIS A 310 6.85 19.50 17.74
C HIS A 310 5.89 20.65 17.42
N GLU A 311 5.61 20.92 16.13
CA GLU A 311 4.64 21.93 15.71
C GLU A 311 3.20 21.43 15.85
N PHE A 312 2.98 20.12 15.88
CA PHE A 312 1.67 19.46 15.80
C PHE A 312 1.40 18.57 17.02
N THR A 313 0.14 18.35 17.34
CA THR A 313 -0.25 17.32 18.30
C THR A 313 -0.05 15.92 17.68
N VAL A 314 -0.42 15.77 16.41
CA VAL A 314 -0.16 14.60 15.58
C VAL A 314 0.20 15.08 14.18
N ALA A 315 1.27 14.55 13.61
CA ALA A 315 1.54 14.76 12.20
C ALA A 315 1.46 13.43 11.43
N THR A 316 1.10 13.50 10.14
CA THR A 316 0.85 12.31 9.33
C THR A 316 1.31 12.51 7.90
N GLY A 317 1.78 11.45 7.26
CA GLY A 317 2.11 11.42 5.83
C GLY A 317 1.29 10.38 5.09
N ASN A 318 1.03 10.65 3.80
CA ASN A 318 0.50 9.67 2.85
C ASN A 318 1.44 9.56 1.65
N ASP A 319 1.52 8.38 1.05
CA ASP A 319 2.16 8.22 -0.25
C ASP A 319 1.29 8.80 -1.38
N THR A 320 1.76 8.76 -2.62
CA THR A 320 1.15 9.56 -3.69
C THR A 320 -0.29 9.17 -4.05
N ASP A 321 -0.68 7.93 -3.88
CA ASP A 321 -2.05 7.47 -4.06
C ASP A 321 -2.82 7.28 -2.75
N ALA A 322 -2.19 7.70 -1.64
CA ALA A 322 -2.73 7.73 -0.28
C ALA A 322 -3.29 6.39 0.22
N ASP A 323 -2.73 5.29 -0.25
CA ASP A 323 -3.08 3.95 0.24
C ASP A 323 -2.26 3.57 1.49
N ARG A 324 -1.23 4.38 1.87
CA ARG A 324 -0.36 4.20 3.04
C ARG A 324 -0.39 5.41 3.97
N HIS A 325 0.08 5.15 5.21
CA HIS A 325 0.16 6.15 6.27
C HIS A 325 1.53 6.20 6.93
N GLY A 326 1.97 7.39 7.33
CA GLY A 326 3.07 7.58 8.25
C GLY A 326 2.59 8.41 9.43
N ILE A 327 2.81 7.98 10.66
CA ILE A 327 2.38 8.69 11.87
C ILE A 327 3.59 9.23 12.60
N VAL A 328 3.59 10.54 12.83
CA VAL A 328 4.67 11.25 13.52
C VAL A 328 4.11 11.88 14.79
N THR A 329 4.72 11.55 15.93
CA THR A 329 4.33 12.09 17.24
C THR A 329 5.44 12.95 17.83
N PRO A 330 5.12 13.98 18.65
CA PRO A 330 6.12 14.85 19.25
C PRO A 330 7.15 14.12 20.10
N ASP A 331 6.74 13.03 20.74
CA ASP A 331 7.52 12.28 21.73
C ASP A 331 8.40 11.17 21.12
N ALA A 332 8.03 10.64 19.93
CA ALA A 332 8.74 9.52 19.33
C ALA A 332 9.15 9.72 17.86
N GLY A 333 8.72 10.81 17.21
CA GLY A 333 8.94 11.00 15.77
C GLY A 333 8.09 10.06 14.93
N LEU A 334 8.63 9.54 13.83
CA LEU A 334 7.94 8.59 12.95
C LEU A 334 7.80 7.22 13.63
N LEU A 335 6.57 6.75 13.78
CA LEU A 335 6.30 5.42 14.29
C LEU A 335 6.58 4.35 13.24
N ASN A 336 7.12 3.22 13.70
CA ASN A 336 7.15 2.01 12.87
C ASN A 336 5.71 1.59 12.53
N PRO A 337 5.39 1.24 11.27
CA PRO A 337 4.04 0.81 10.87
C PRO A 337 3.48 -0.33 11.72
N ASN A 338 4.29 -1.35 12.06
CA ASN A 338 3.84 -2.44 12.94
C ASN A 338 3.40 -1.94 14.33
N HIS A 339 4.09 -0.92 14.87
CA HIS A 339 3.73 -0.33 16.15
C HIS A 339 2.38 0.37 16.08
N TYR A 340 2.20 1.17 15.02
CA TYR A 340 0.94 1.89 14.86
C TYR A 340 -0.22 0.94 14.53
N LEU A 341 -0.02 -0.09 13.71
CA LEU A 341 -1.05 -1.10 13.46
C LEU A 341 -1.51 -1.78 14.75
N ALA A 342 -0.58 -2.15 15.65
CA ALA A 342 -0.94 -2.76 16.94
C ALA A 342 -1.79 -1.83 17.80
N VAL A 343 -1.45 -0.53 17.85
CA VAL A 343 -2.23 0.50 18.57
C VAL A 343 -3.60 0.70 17.93
N ALA A 344 -3.66 0.82 16.61
CA ALA A 344 -4.91 0.98 15.87
C ALA A 344 -5.87 -0.18 16.13
N ILE A 345 -5.36 -1.42 16.10
CA ILE A 345 -6.14 -2.63 16.38
C ILE A 345 -6.65 -2.61 17.83
N ASP A 346 -5.77 -2.42 18.82
CA ASP A 346 -6.19 -2.41 20.24
C ASP A 346 -7.24 -1.34 20.51
N TYR A 347 -7.06 -0.12 19.93
CA TYR A 347 -8.02 0.96 20.08
C TYR A 347 -9.35 0.66 19.40
N LEU A 348 -9.35 0.31 18.13
CA LEU A 348 -10.57 0.09 17.34
C LEU A 348 -11.44 -1.02 17.93
N PHE A 349 -10.87 -2.16 18.27
CA PHE A 349 -11.64 -3.28 18.83
C PHE A 349 -12.19 -3.02 20.25
N ARG A 350 -11.72 -1.96 20.92
CA ARG A 350 -12.27 -1.50 22.21
C ARG A 350 -13.30 -0.37 22.06
N HIS A 351 -13.31 0.35 20.93
CA HIS A 351 -14.10 1.58 20.74
C HIS A 351 -15.08 1.50 19.56
N ARG A 352 -15.28 0.32 18.99
CA ARG A 352 -16.22 0.10 17.86
C ARG A 352 -17.27 -0.95 18.27
N ASP A 353 -18.24 -0.51 19.09
CA ASP A 353 -19.33 -1.39 19.59
C ASP A 353 -20.22 -1.95 18.47
N GLY A 354 -20.28 -1.28 17.31
CA GLY A 354 -21.01 -1.75 16.13
C GLY A 354 -20.33 -2.88 15.36
N TRP A 355 -19.08 -3.23 15.70
CA TRP A 355 -18.37 -4.29 14.99
C TRP A 355 -18.80 -5.69 15.40
N PRO A 356 -18.92 -6.65 14.45
CA PRO A 356 -19.31 -8.01 14.78
C PRO A 356 -18.38 -8.62 15.86
N PRO A 357 -18.93 -9.26 16.90
CA PRO A 357 -18.12 -9.81 17.99
C PRO A 357 -17.09 -10.86 17.55
N HIS A 358 -17.36 -11.54 16.43
CA HIS A 358 -16.51 -12.59 15.86
C HIS A 358 -15.58 -12.08 14.75
N ALA A 359 -15.63 -10.79 14.42
CA ALA A 359 -14.78 -10.24 13.37
C ALA A 359 -13.29 -10.35 13.73
N ALA A 360 -12.52 -10.83 12.76
CA ALA A 360 -11.10 -11.11 12.92
C ALA A 360 -10.23 -9.86 12.76
N VAL A 361 -9.04 -9.92 13.37
CA VAL A 361 -7.90 -9.07 13.05
C VAL A 361 -7.14 -9.70 11.88
N GLY A 362 -6.99 -8.99 10.76
CA GLY A 362 -6.23 -9.43 9.60
C GLY A 362 -4.81 -8.85 9.59
N LYS A 363 -3.80 -9.70 9.39
CA LYS A 363 -2.41 -9.28 9.19
C LYS A 363 -1.71 -10.10 8.12
N THR A 364 -0.62 -9.58 7.54
CA THR A 364 0.26 -10.40 6.71
C THR A 364 1.21 -11.23 7.57
N LEU A 365 1.70 -12.34 7.01
CA LEU A 365 2.61 -13.27 7.70
C LEU A 365 3.97 -12.64 8.08
N VAL A 366 4.29 -11.47 7.53
CA VAL A 366 5.53 -10.71 7.81
C VAL A 366 5.29 -9.50 8.73
N SER A 367 4.04 -9.23 9.12
CA SER A 367 3.71 -8.23 10.14
C SER A 367 4.04 -8.74 11.54
N SER A 368 4.26 -7.82 12.49
CA SER A 368 4.69 -8.14 13.85
C SER A 368 3.72 -9.07 14.59
N SER A 369 4.28 -10.00 15.37
CA SER A 369 3.52 -10.84 16.31
C SER A 369 3.02 -10.09 17.55
N MET A 370 3.33 -8.80 17.69
CA MET A 370 2.62 -7.93 18.63
C MET A 370 1.12 -7.92 18.33
N ILE A 371 0.75 -7.99 17.03
CA ILE A 371 -0.65 -8.06 16.59
C ILE A 371 -1.31 -9.37 17.04
N ASP A 372 -0.58 -10.50 16.99
CA ASP A 372 -1.06 -11.81 17.46
C ASP A 372 -1.42 -11.75 18.95
N ARG A 373 -0.48 -11.25 19.77
CA ARG A 373 -0.65 -11.10 21.23
C ARG A 373 -1.77 -10.12 21.56
N GLY A 374 -1.88 -9.03 20.79
CA GLY A 374 -2.97 -8.06 20.91
C GLY A 374 -4.33 -8.68 20.60
N ALA A 375 -4.45 -9.43 19.50
CA ALA A 375 -5.68 -10.12 19.11
C ALA A 375 -6.11 -11.15 20.16
N GLU A 376 -5.17 -11.94 20.68
CA GLU A 376 -5.41 -12.88 21.80
C GLU A 376 -5.91 -12.14 23.05
N GLY A 377 -5.23 -11.04 23.43
CA GLY A 377 -5.63 -10.22 24.58
C GLY A 377 -6.99 -9.53 24.43
N LEU A 378 -7.45 -9.32 23.21
CA LEU A 378 -8.79 -8.81 22.87
C LEU A 378 -9.84 -9.94 22.75
N GLY A 379 -9.43 -11.21 22.78
CA GLY A 379 -10.31 -12.35 22.52
C GLY A 379 -10.85 -12.39 21.09
N ARG A 380 -10.06 -11.89 20.11
CA ARG A 380 -10.46 -11.81 18.70
C ARG A 380 -9.73 -12.84 17.84
N PRO A 381 -10.42 -13.43 16.85
CA PRO A 381 -9.75 -14.29 15.87
C PRO A 381 -8.66 -13.54 15.12
N LEU A 382 -7.58 -14.24 14.75
CA LEU A 382 -6.51 -13.74 13.90
C LEU A 382 -6.60 -14.38 12.52
N LEU A 383 -6.55 -13.57 11.46
CA LEU A 383 -6.44 -14.00 10.08
C LEU A 383 -5.03 -13.62 9.56
N GLU A 384 -4.07 -14.57 9.64
CA GLU A 384 -2.73 -14.39 9.07
C GLU A 384 -2.70 -14.90 7.63
N VAL A 385 -2.39 -14.01 6.66
CA VAL A 385 -2.45 -14.26 5.21
C VAL A 385 -1.09 -13.99 4.54
N PRO A 386 -0.89 -14.45 3.27
CA PRO A 386 0.28 -14.04 2.50
C PRO A 386 0.34 -12.52 2.32
N VAL A 387 1.52 -11.99 1.94
CA VAL A 387 1.67 -10.57 1.59
C VAL A 387 0.75 -10.21 0.41
N GLY A 388 0.04 -9.10 0.55
CA GLY A 388 -0.90 -8.57 -0.43
C GLY A 388 -2.28 -8.31 0.16
N PHE A 389 -2.77 -7.09 0.04
CA PHE A 389 -4.02 -6.64 0.66
C PHE A 389 -5.26 -7.38 0.13
N LYS A 390 -5.20 -7.90 -1.10
CA LYS A 390 -6.27 -8.69 -1.73
C LYS A 390 -6.82 -9.84 -0.88
N TRP A 391 -6.03 -10.37 0.04
CA TRP A 391 -6.45 -11.47 0.91
C TRP A 391 -7.45 -11.04 1.99
N PHE A 392 -7.54 -9.75 2.29
CA PHE A 392 -8.50 -9.21 3.27
C PHE A 392 -9.84 -8.84 2.62
N VAL A 393 -9.89 -8.67 1.29
CA VAL A 393 -11.07 -8.20 0.54
C VAL A 393 -12.34 -8.97 0.90
N PRO A 394 -12.40 -10.31 0.83
CA PRO A 394 -13.62 -11.04 1.14
C PRO A 394 -14.10 -10.82 2.58
N GLY A 395 -13.15 -10.78 3.52
CA GLY A 395 -13.44 -10.61 4.95
C GLY A 395 -13.93 -9.19 5.28
N LEU A 396 -13.35 -8.15 4.68
CA LEU A 396 -13.80 -6.78 4.84
C LEU A 396 -15.20 -6.57 4.23
N LEU A 397 -15.48 -7.18 3.06
CA LEU A 397 -16.79 -7.09 2.41
C LEU A 397 -17.91 -7.68 3.24
N ASN A 398 -17.69 -8.84 3.84
CA ASN A 398 -18.72 -9.56 4.58
C ASN A 398 -18.68 -9.30 6.10
N GLY A 399 -17.77 -8.44 6.58
CA GLY A 399 -17.62 -8.10 8.00
C GLY A 399 -16.99 -9.19 8.87
N SER A 400 -16.48 -10.28 8.30
CA SER A 400 -15.77 -11.32 9.07
C SER A 400 -14.34 -10.91 9.46
N VAL A 401 -13.78 -9.90 8.79
CA VAL A 401 -12.54 -9.20 9.14
C VAL A 401 -12.88 -7.73 9.39
N ALA A 402 -12.58 -7.23 10.58
CA ALA A 402 -12.87 -5.84 10.91
C ALA A 402 -11.70 -4.90 10.63
N PHE A 403 -10.49 -5.42 10.60
CA PHE A 403 -9.25 -4.70 10.31
C PHE A 403 -8.34 -5.59 9.48
N GLY A 404 -7.79 -5.08 8.38
CA GLY A 404 -6.74 -5.73 7.59
C GLY A 404 -5.54 -4.80 7.44
N GLY A 405 -4.32 -5.27 7.75
CA GLY A 405 -3.13 -4.43 7.71
C GLY A 405 -1.86 -5.15 7.30
N GLU A 406 -0.95 -4.37 6.69
CA GLU A 406 0.35 -4.79 6.21
C GLU A 406 1.46 -3.96 6.86
N GLU A 407 2.60 -4.57 7.14
CA GLU A 407 3.80 -3.91 7.71
C GLU A 407 4.34 -2.78 6.82
N SER A 408 3.91 -2.73 5.57
CA SER A 408 4.23 -1.68 4.61
C SER A 408 3.40 -0.39 4.78
N ALA A 409 2.74 -0.23 5.94
CA ALA A 409 1.90 0.92 6.28
C ALA A 409 0.58 1.03 5.51
N GLY A 410 0.10 -0.05 4.92
CA GLY A 410 -1.20 -0.11 4.28
C GLY A 410 -2.22 -0.85 5.14
N ALA A 411 -3.39 -0.26 5.40
CA ALA A 411 -4.46 -0.90 6.14
C ALA A 411 -5.83 -0.33 5.75
N SER A 412 -6.88 -1.07 6.09
CA SER A 412 -8.26 -0.59 6.09
C SER A 412 -9.07 -1.28 7.19
N PHE A 413 -10.19 -0.70 7.58
CA PHE A 413 -11.06 -1.22 8.61
C PHE A 413 -12.52 -0.85 8.36
N LEU A 414 -13.43 -1.55 9.04
CA LEU A 414 -14.88 -1.35 8.89
C LEU A 414 -15.33 0.02 9.39
N GLN A 415 -16.44 0.51 8.87
CA GLN A 415 -17.16 1.66 9.41
C GLN A 415 -17.56 1.43 10.88
N ARG A 416 -17.99 2.47 11.55
CA ARG A 416 -18.39 2.42 12.98
C ARG A 416 -19.58 1.50 13.22
N ASP A 417 -20.43 1.31 12.22
CA ASP A 417 -21.59 0.41 12.25
C ASP A 417 -21.28 -1.05 11.85
N GLY A 418 -20.02 -1.35 11.52
CA GLY A 418 -19.58 -2.68 11.11
C GLY A 418 -19.75 -2.97 9.62
N SER A 419 -20.24 -2.02 8.83
CA SER A 419 -20.26 -2.17 7.37
C SER A 419 -18.89 -1.88 6.74
N VAL A 420 -18.68 -2.37 5.50
CA VAL A 420 -17.42 -2.15 4.79
C VAL A 420 -17.19 -0.66 4.48
N TRP A 421 -15.97 -0.18 4.72
CA TRP A 421 -15.53 1.14 4.27
C TRP A 421 -14.90 1.08 2.89
N THR A 422 -13.67 0.54 2.81
CA THR A 422 -12.96 0.23 1.57
C THR A 422 -12.42 -1.20 1.65
N THR A 423 -12.19 -1.81 0.50
CA THR A 423 -11.53 -3.11 0.36
C THR A 423 -10.12 -2.97 -0.20
N ASP A 424 -9.71 -1.75 -0.53
CA ASP A 424 -8.30 -1.39 -0.71
C ASP A 424 -7.79 -0.64 0.52
N LYS A 425 -6.48 -0.50 0.63
CA LYS A 425 -5.81 0.23 1.71
C LYS A 425 -6.23 1.70 1.69
N ASP A 426 -6.34 2.30 2.86
CA ASP A 426 -6.74 3.69 3.03
C ASP A 426 -5.86 4.41 4.07
N GLY A 427 -4.83 5.10 3.59
CA GLY A 427 -3.91 5.83 4.44
C GLY A 427 -4.55 7.06 5.10
N ILE A 428 -5.59 7.64 4.51
CA ILE A 428 -6.27 8.85 5.04
C ILE A 428 -7.02 8.51 6.33
N ILE A 429 -7.79 7.39 6.35
CA ILE A 429 -8.50 7.02 7.57
C ILE A 429 -7.55 6.57 8.68
N LEU A 430 -6.42 5.93 8.35
CA LEU A 430 -5.39 5.57 9.34
C LEU A 430 -4.74 6.83 9.93
N ALA A 431 -4.48 7.83 9.11
CA ALA A 431 -3.95 9.12 9.54
C ALA A 431 -4.92 9.88 10.46
N LEU A 432 -6.20 9.95 10.10
CA LEU A 432 -7.25 10.55 10.94
C LEU A 432 -7.47 9.75 12.23
N LEU A 433 -7.36 8.43 12.18
CA LEU A 433 -7.48 7.56 13.35
C LEU A 433 -6.41 7.87 14.40
N ALA A 434 -5.18 8.23 14.02
CA ALA A 434 -4.15 8.65 14.97
C ALA A 434 -4.58 9.90 15.77
N SER A 435 -5.26 10.82 15.11
CA SER A 435 -5.84 12.01 15.74
C SER A 435 -7.04 11.66 16.64
N GLU A 436 -7.92 10.76 16.20
CA GLU A 436 -9.02 10.23 17.03
C GLU A 436 -8.51 9.55 18.29
N ILE A 437 -7.52 8.66 18.15
CA ILE A 437 -6.88 7.98 19.29
C ILE A 437 -6.36 9.01 20.31
N THR A 438 -5.66 10.03 19.82
CA THR A 438 -5.11 11.09 20.71
C THR A 438 -6.22 11.89 21.37
N ALA A 439 -7.27 12.24 20.64
CA ALA A 439 -8.42 13.00 21.13
C ALA A 439 -9.18 12.25 22.23
N VAL A 440 -9.45 10.97 22.01
CA VAL A 440 -10.29 10.15 22.91
C VAL A 440 -9.51 9.69 24.14
N THR A 441 -8.22 9.34 23.97
CA THR A 441 -7.43 8.77 25.07
C THR A 441 -6.60 9.79 25.84
N GLY A 442 -6.38 10.97 25.27
CA GLY A 442 -5.44 11.99 25.79
C GLY A 442 -3.97 11.56 25.68
N ARG A 443 -3.66 10.53 24.89
CA ARG A 443 -2.33 9.94 24.75
C ARG A 443 -1.94 9.82 23.28
N SER A 444 -0.66 9.99 22.99
CA SER A 444 -0.15 9.75 21.65
C SER A 444 -0.15 8.25 21.29
N PRO A 445 -0.23 7.88 20.00
CA PRO A 445 -0.08 6.49 19.57
C PRO A 445 1.23 5.83 20.04
N SER A 446 2.32 6.58 20.16
CA SER A 446 3.61 6.09 20.69
C SER A 446 3.53 5.71 22.18
N GLN A 447 2.83 6.51 22.98
CA GLN A 447 2.60 6.20 24.41
C GLN A 447 1.75 4.94 24.56
N LEU A 448 0.69 4.78 23.77
CA LEU A 448 -0.14 3.58 23.77
C LEU A 448 0.64 2.34 23.32
N TYR A 449 1.53 2.49 22.32
CA TYR A 449 2.40 1.38 21.94
C TYR A 449 3.33 0.96 23.09
N SER A 450 3.86 1.92 23.85
CA SER A 450 4.71 1.61 25.00
C SER A 450 3.96 0.77 26.06
N GLU A 451 2.67 1.06 26.29
CA GLU A 451 1.82 0.25 27.18
C GLU A 451 1.55 -1.16 26.63
N LEU A 452 1.36 -1.28 25.30
CA LEU A 452 1.24 -2.61 24.68
C LEU A 452 2.56 -3.40 24.80
N ALA A 453 3.70 -2.72 24.62
CA ALA A 453 5.01 -3.33 24.78
C ALA A 453 5.29 -3.77 26.24
N GLU A 454 4.86 -3.00 27.23
CA GLU A 454 4.92 -3.41 28.64
C GLU A 454 4.03 -4.64 28.93
N ARG A 455 2.86 -4.71 28.31
CA ARG A 455 1.89 -5.79 28.52
C ARG A 455 2.27 -7.09 27.80
N TYR A 456 2.73 -6.99 26.57
CA TYR A 456 2.91 -8.13 25.66
C TYR A 456 4.37 -8.45 25.35
N GLY A 457 5.32 -7.62 25.80
CA GLY A 457 6.74 -7.66 25.44
C GLY A 457 7.05 -6.71 24.27
N ALA A 458 8.28 -6.22 24.23
CA ALA A 458 8.77 -5.31 23.21
C ALA A 458 9.53 -6.09 22.12
N PRO A 459 8.98 -6.28 20.93
CA PRO A 459 9.69 -6.98 19.86
C PRO A 459 10.77 -6.10 19.22
N ALA A 460 11.90 -6.72 18.87
CA ALA A 460 12.84 -6.20 17.89
C ALA A 460 12.48 -6.79 16.53
N TYR A 461 12.32 -5.95 15.51
CA TYR A 461 11.90 -6.33 14.16
C TYR A 461 12.82 -5.69 13.12
N ALA A 462 13.22 -6.46 12.11
CA ALA A 462 13.97 -5.93 10.97
C ALA A 462 13.72 -6.72 9.69
N ARG A 463 14.01 -6.07 8.55
CA ARG A 463 14.06 -6.69 7.22
C ARG A 463 15.47 -6.57 6.67
N ILE A 464 15.93 -7.62 6.01
CA ILE A 464 17.17 -7.65 5.24
C ILE A 464 16.84 -8.05 3.80
N ASP A 465 17.39 -7.31 2.83
CA ASP A 465 17.32 -7.66 1.43
C ASP A 465 18.64 -8.36 1.04
N THR A 466 18.56 -9.61 0.58
CA THR A 466 19.72 -10.45 0.24
C THR A 466 19.74 -10.72 -1.25
N ALA A 467 20.86 -10.47 -1.92
CA ALA A 467 21.03 -10.74 -3.34
C ALA A 467 20.72 -12.20 -3.69
N ALA A 468 19.95 -12.43 -4.74
CA ALA A 468 19.56 -13.77 -5.18
C ALA A 468 19.37 -13.83 -6.70
N THR A 469 19.88 -14.89 -7.31
CA THR A 469 19.66 -15.14 -8.75
C THR A 469 18.20 -15.51 -9.03
N ARG A 470 17.82 -15.50 -10.30
CA ARG A 470 16.50 -15.91 -10.74
C ARG A 470 16.19 -17.36 -10.35
N GLU A 471 17.17 -18.26 -10.45
CA GLU A 471 17.07 -19.66 -10.06
C GLU A 471 16.84 -19.80 -8.55
N GLN A 472 17.61 -19.07 -7.74
CA GLN A 472 17.46 -19.05 -6.29
C GLN A 472 16.10 -18.51 -5.86
N LYS A 473 15.62 -17.44 -6.50
CA LYS A 473 14.26 -16.89 -6.27
C LYS A 473 13.20 -17.93 -6.61
N ALA A 474 13.33 -18.64 -7.73
CA ALA A 474 12.40 -19.70 -8.12
C ALA A 474 12.42 -20.91 -7.18
N ALA A 475 13.60 -21.28 -6.67
CA ALA A 475 13.76 -22.35 -5.68
C ALA A 475 13.11 -21.97 -4.35
N LEU A 476 13.33 -20.74 -3.88
CA LEU A 476 12.71 -20.22 -2.65
C LEU A 476 11.17 -20.18 -2.74
N ALA A 477 10.62 -19.76 -3.89
CA ALA A 477 9.19 -19.70 -4.11
C ALA A 477 8.50 -21.09 -4.07
N LYS A 478 9.25 -22.17 -4.31
CA LYS A 478 8.78 -23.56 -4.35
C LYS A 478 9.26 -24.39 -3.15
N LEU A 479 9.79 -23.75 -2.12
CA LEU A 479 10.27 -24.46 -0.94
C LEU A 479 9.16 -25.26 -0.29
N SER A 480 9.54 -26.43 0.24
CA SER A 480 8.68 -27.22 1.11
C SER A 480 9.19 -27.20 2.56
N PRO A 481 8.32 -27.34 3.57
CA PRO A 481 8.71 -27.31 4.97
C PRO A 481 9.76 -28.35 5.35
N GLU A 482 9.79 -29.51 4.67
CA GLU A 482 10.69 -30.62 4.91
C GLU A 482 12.16 -30.28 4.56
N ARG A 483 12.38 -29.20 3.79
CA ARG A 483 13.72 -28.69 3.49
C ARG A 483 14.35 -27.98 4.69
N VAL A 484 13.56 -27.61 5.69
CA VAL A 484 14.04 -27.03 6.96
C VAL A 484 14.46 -28.19 7.87
N THR A 485 15.74 -28.53 7.83
CA THR A 485 16.32 -29.63 8.66
C THR A 485 16.77 -29.17 10.05
N ALA A 486 16.83 -27.84 10.28
CA ALA A 486 17.18 -27.27 11.57
C ALA A 486 16.07 -27.55 12.61
N GLY A 487 16.45 -28.03 13.79
CA GLY A 487 15.52 -28.24 14.91
C GLY A 487 15.32 -27.01 15.78
N GLU A 488 16.23 -26.06 15.69
CA GLU A 488 16.28 -24.84 16.53
C GLU A 488 16.57 -23.60 15.68
N LEU A 489 16.09 -22.45 16.14
CA LEU A 489 16.36 -21.12 15.61
C LEU A 489 16.81 -20.23 16.78
N ALA A 490 18.01 -19.68 16.71
CA ALA A 490 18.61 -18.87 17.78
C ALA A 490 18.57 -19.54 19.18
N GLY A 491 18.75 -20.89 19.22
CA GLY A 491 18.72 -21.67 20.45
C GLY A 491 17.32 -22.00 20.99
N GLU A 492 16.25 -21.63 20.28
CA GLU A 492 14.89 -22.04 20.60
C GLU A 492 14.38 -23.10 19.62
N LYS A 493 13.62 -24.04 20.15
CA LYS A 493 12.98 -25.09 19.36
C LYS A 493 12.05 -24.47 18.30
N ILE A 494 12.20 -24.88 17.05
CA ILE A 494 11.28 -24.53 15.97
C ILE A 494 9.92 -25.19 16.25
N THR A 495 8.87 -24.37 16.30
CA THR A 495 7.49 -24.81 16.53
C THR A 495 6.71 -24.99 15.23
N ALA A 496 7.07 -24.24 14.17
CA ALA A 496 6.46 -24.37 12.86
C ALA A 496 7.42 -23.94 11.73
N ALA A 497 7.32 -24.63 10.60
CA ALA A 497 7.89 -24.21 9.31
C ALA A 497 6.74 -24.18 8.30
N LEU A 498 6.45 -23.01 7.72
CA LEU A 498 5.23 -22.76 6.95
C LEU A 498 5.58 -22.33 5.52
N THR A 499 4.91 -22.89 4.55
CA THR A 499 4.90 -22.48 3.15
C THR A 499 3.50 -22.09 2.67
N THR A 500 2.51 -22.24 3.56
CA THR A 500 1.13 -21.77 3.40
C THR A 500 0.73 -20.90 4.60
N ALA A 501 -0.09 -19.90 4.36
CA ALA A 501 -0.55 -19.01 5.43
C ALA A 501 -1.63 -19.69 6.30
N PRO A 502 -1.52 -19.59 7.63
CA PRO A 502 -2.44 -20.27 8.54
C PRO A 502 -3.90 -19.81 8.40
N GLY A 503 -4.12 -18.55 8.05
CA GLY A 503 -5.47 -17.97 8.03
C GLY A 503 -6.33 -18.40 6.84
N ASN A 504 -5.72 -18.71 5.69
CA ASN A 504 -6.47 -19.04 4.47
C ASN A 504 -5.91 -20.22 3.65
N GLY A 505 -4.83 -20.86 4.12
CA GLY A 505 -4.18 -21.97 3.43
C GLY A 505 -3.48 -21.60 2.12
N ALA A 506 -3.43 -20.34 1.75
CA ALA A 506 -2.82 -19.91 0.50
C ALA A 506 -1.28 -20.00 0.55
N PRO A 507 -0.61 -20.33 -0.57
CA PRO A 507 0.84 -20.37 -0.66
C PRO A 507 1.45 -19.00 -0.33
N ILE A 508 2.48 -18.97 0.51
CA ILE A 508 3.19 -17.73 0.85
C ILE A 508 4.26 -17.35 -0.17
N GLY A 509 4.58 -18.26 -1.09
CA GLY A 509 5.63 -18.05 -2.08
C GLY A 509 7.02 -17.92 -1.46
N GLY A 510 7.28 -18.64 -0.37
CA GLY A 510 8.51 -18.61 0.40
C GLY A 510 8.40 -19.48 1.64
N LEU A 511 9.13 -19.14 2.69
CA LEU A 511 9.20 -19.89 3.95
C LEU A 511 9.03 -18.96 5.14
N LYS A 512 8.24 -19.37 6.15
CA LYS A 512 8.22 -18.77 7.49
C LYS A 512 8.59 -19.84 8.52
N VAL A 513 9.53 -19.54 9.42
CA VAL A 513 9.94 -20.42 10.53
C VAL A 513 9.64 -19.69 11.85
N VAL A 514 9.01 -20.39 12.78
CA VAL A 514 8.47 -19.81 14.02
C VAL A 514 9.04 -20.56 15.22
N THR A 515 9.38 -19.81 16.28
CA THR A 515 9.70 -20.31 17.62
C THR A 515 8.73 -19.72 18.65
N ALA A 516 8.96 -19.94 19.93
CA ALA A 516 8.12 -19.37 20.99
C ALA A 516 8.28 -17.85 21.14
N SER A 517 9.47 -17.30 20.90
CA SER A 517 9.77 -15.87 21.08
C SER A 517 10.15 -15.11 19.82
N GLY A 518 10.28 -15.79 18.69
CA GLY A 518 10.70 -15.14 17.45
C GLY A 518 10.32 -15.92 16.19
N TRP A 519 10.57 -15.30 15.05
CA TRP A 519 10.32 -15.90 13.74
C TRP A 519 11.18 -15.22 12.67
N PHE A 520 11.35 -15.91 11.55
CA PHE A 520 11.73 -15.26 10.30
C PHE A 520 10.80 -15.70 9.16
N ALA A 521 10.71 -14.85 8.13
CA ALA A 521 10.07 -15.18 6.88
C ALA A 521 10.94 -14.71 5.71
N ALA A 522 11.14 -15.59 4.71
CA ALA A 522 11.90 -15.27 3.52
C ALA A 522 11.04 -15.47 2.27
N ARG A 523 11.07 -14.49 1.35
CA ARG A 523 10.32 -14.52 0.10
C ARG A 523 11.09 -13.83 -1.03
N PRO A 524 11.00 -14.32 -2.29
CA PRO A 524 11.62 -13.64 -3.42
C PRO A 524 10.98 -12.28 -3.67
N SER A 525 11.78 -11.30 -4.10
CA SER A 525 11.25 -10.06 -4.67
C SER A 525 10.72 -10.32 -6.08
N GLY A 526 9.55 -9.74 -6.40
CA GLY A 526 8.97 -9.82 -7.75
C GLY A 526 9.64 -8.88 -8.75
N THR A 527 10.31 -7.82 -8.27
CA THR A 527 10.84 -6.73 -9.10
C THR A 527 12.35 -6.54 -9.02
N GLU A 528 13.01 -7.14 -8.04
CA GLU A 528 14.43 -6.97 -7.76
C GLU A 528 15.13 -8.32 -7.68
N ASP A 529 16.46 -8.36 -7.93
CA ASP A 529 17.25 -9.59 -7.82
C ASP A 529 17.71 -9.85 -6.37
N VAL A 530 16.71 -9.87 -5.48
CA VAL A 530 16.87 -10.14 -4.06
C VAL A 530 15.76 -11.06 -3.55
N TYR A 531 16.01 -11.72 -2.44
CA TYR A 531 14.93 -12.16 -1.56
C TYR A 531 14.88 -11.27 -0.31
N LYS A 532 13.68 -11.08 0.23
CA LYS A 532 13.41 -10.27 1.42
C LYS A 532 13.29 -11.20 2.61
N LEU A 533 14.14 -10.99 3.61
CA LEU A 533 14.13 -11.70 4.88
C LEU A 533 13.58 -10.78 5.96
N TYR A 534 12.46 -11.14 6.52
CA TYR A 534 11.84 -10.48 7.66
C TYR A 534 12.11 -11.31 8.91
N ALA A 535 12.42 -10.66 10.02
CA ALA A 535 12.65 -11.35 11.30
C ALA A 535 12.17 -10.52 12.48
N GLU A 536 11.74 -11.20 13.53
CA GLU A 536 11.31 -10.60 14.78
C GLU A 536 11.74 -11.45 15.97
N SER A 537 12.12 -10.79 17.07
CA SER A 537 12.39 -11.42 18.36
C SER A 537 11.82 -10.61 19.51
N PHE A 538 11.12 -11.25 20.45
CA PHE A 538 10.71 -10.69 21.73
C PHE A 538 11.78 -10.75 22.82
N ARG A 539 12.98 -11.25 22.50
CA ARG A 539 14.15 -11.28 23.39
C ARG A 539 15.18 -10.19 23.09
N GLY A 540 14.83 -9.28 22.16
CA GLY A 540 15.61 -8.09 21.87
C GLY A 540 16.54 -8.22 20.66
N PRO A 541 17.38 -7.18 20.41
CA PRO A 541 18.14 -7.04 19.18
C PRO A 541 19.25 -8.09 19.00
N ASP A 542 19.85 -8.58 20.05
CA ASP A 542 20.93 -9.59 19.95
C ASP A 542 20.37 -10.93 19.43
N GLU A 543 19.21 -11.35 19.92
CA GLU A 543 18.56 -12.55 19.42
C GLU A 543 17.99 -12.34 18.00
N LEU A 544 17.48 -11.15 17.69
CA LEU A 544 17.08 -10.81 16.31
C LEU A 544 18.25 -11.00 15.35
N ALA A 545 19.43 -10.50 15.68
CA ALA A 545 20.65 -10.68 14.86
C ALA A 545 21.02 -12.16 14.70
N ALA A 546 20.90 -12.96 15.77
CA ALA A 546 21.12 -14.41 15.71
C ALA A 546 20.10 -15.11 14.79
N ILE A 547 18.81 -14.75 14.89
CA ILE A 547 17.75 -15.25 14.00
C ILE A 547 18.06 -14.91 12.55
N GLN A 548 18.43 -13.68 12.24
CA GLN A 548 18.73 -13.23 10.89
C GLN A 548 19.90 -14.02 10.27
N LYS A 549 20.99 -14.18 11.02
CA LYS A 549 22.16 -14.94 10.58
C LYS A 549 21.78 -16.40 10.28
N GLN A 550 21.12 -17.05 11.22
CA GLN A 550 20.75 -18.47 11.06
C GLN A 550 19.68 -18.65 9.98
N ALA A 551 18.78 -17.69 9.80
CA ALA A 551 17.79 -17.69 8.72
C ALA A 551 18.47 -17.69 7.33
N GLN A 552 19.53 -16.88 7.14
CA GLN A 552 20.31 -16.88 5.90
C GLN A 552 20.99 -18.24 5.66
N GLU A 553 21.52 -18.85 6.71
CA GLU A 553 22.13 -20.20 6.63
C GLU A 553 21.09 -21.27 6.26
N ILE A 554 19.90 -21.25 6.90
CA ILE A 554 18.78 -22.17 6.61
C ILE A 554 18.31 -22.00 5.16
N ILE A 555 18.12 -20.77 4.70
CA ILE A 555 17.70 -20.49 3.33
C ILE A 555 18.76 -20.94 2.34
N ALA A 556 20.04 -20.60 2.54
CA ALA A 556 21.12 -21.02 1.67
C ALA A 556 21.19 -22.56 1.54
N ALA A 557 21.06 -23.28 2.65
CA ALA A 557 21.04 -24.76 2.64
C ALA A 557 19.81 -25.35 1.94
N ALA A 558 18.68 -24.65 2.00
CA ALA A 558 17.41 -25.14 1.44
C ALA A 558 17.27 -24.90 -0.08
N ILE A 559 17.90 -23.83 -0.60
CA ILE A 559 17.82 -23.48 -2.03
C ILE A 559 19.05 -23.95 -2.84
N GLY A 560 20.10 -24.45 -2.18
CA GLY A 560 21.31 -25.05 -2.79
C GLY A 560 22.36 -24.02 -3.10
#